data_7bdd76c1ac044ae626d027212b881d33
#
_entry.id   7bdd76c1ac044ae626d027212b881d33
#
_cell.length_a   1.000
_cell.length_b   1.000
_cell.length_c   1.000
_cell.angle_alpha   90.00
_cell.angle_beta   90.00
_cell.angle_gamma   90.00
#
_symmetry.space_group_name_H-M   'P 1'
#
loop_
_entity.id
_entity.type
_entity.pdbx_description
1 polymer ?
#
loop_
_entity_poly.entity_id
_entity_poly.type
_entity_poly.pdbx_seq_one_letter_code
_entity_poly.pdbx_strand_id
1 'polypeptide(L)'
;MDVSKTKSSFYRRLYVAYLIDSGQASNVPALTEMTGMPRRTAQDTIAALADLDIVCEFEQEEGGRNHAGRYRILSWGAIDPRWIEQHLPQIKAVLDYP
;
A
#
# COMPACT_ATOMS: atom_id res chain seq x y z
N MET A 1 -2.57 22.23 11.01
CA MET A 1 -1.24 21.70 11.40
C MET A 1 -0.64 21.01 10.20
N ASP A 2 0.54 21.43 9.82
CA ASP A 2 1.20 20.90 8.65
C ASP A 2 1.78 19.52 8.92
N VAL A 3 1.48 18.58 8.04
CA VAL A 3 2.05 17.24 8.12
C VAL A 3 3.34 17.23 7.32
N SER A 4 4.42 16.70 7.90
CA SER A 4 5.70 16.61 7.20
C SER A 4 5.60 15.65 6.01
N LYS A 5 6.44 15.89 4.99
CA LYS A 5 6.52 14.99 3.84
C LYS A 5 6.97 13.59 4.26
N THR A 6 7.84 13.50 5.26
CA THR A 6 8.30 12.23 5.79
C THR A 6 7.14 11.43 6.37
N LYS A 7 6.29 12.08 7.17
CA LYS A 7 5.15 11.42 7.80
C LYS A 7 4.12 10.99 6.76
N SER A 8 3.74 11.87 5.83
CA SER A 8 2.75 11.52 4.82
C SER A 8 3.26 10.42 3.89
N SER A 9 4.53 10.48 3.50
CA SER A 9 5.14 9.44 2.69
C SER A 9 5.18 8.09 3.40
N PHE A 10 5.54 8.10 4.69
CA PHE A 10 5.56 6.89 5.52
C PHE A 10 4.15 6.31 5.66
N TYR A 11 3.17 7.13 5.99
CA TYR A 11 1.77 6.69 6.14
C TYR A 11 1.22 6.12 4.82
N ARG A 12 1.58 6.71 3.69
CA ARG A 12 1.13 6.20 2.39
C ARG A 12 1.66 4.79 2.14
N ARG A 13 2.93 4.55 2.47
CA ARG A 13 3.53 3.23 2.34
C ARG A 13 2.84 2.22 3.25
N LEU A 14 2.59 2.57 4.50
CA LEU A 14 1.89 1.71 5.44
C LEU A 14 0.49 1.37 4.94
N TYR A 15 -0.23 2.37 4.46
CA TYR A 15 -1.61 2.19 4.00
C TYR A 15 -1.68 1.31 2.76
N VAL A 16 -0.80 1.55 1.80
CA VAL A 16 -0.75 0.71 0.58
C VAL A 16 -0.43 -0.74 0.94
N ALA A 17 0.55 -0.97 1.81
CA ALA A 17 0.89 -2.32 2.25
C ALA A 17 -0.29 -2.98 2.97
N TYR A 18 -1.00 -2.23 3.81
CA TYR A 18 -2.19 -2.73 4.51
C TYR A 18 -3.30 -3.14 3.54
N LEU A 19 -3.58 -2.29 2.53
CA LEU A 19 -4.61 -2.60 1.54
C LEU A 19 -4.25 -3.85 0.73
N ILE A 20 -2.98 -4.02 0.40
CA ILE A 20 -2.50 -5.20 -0.31
C ILE A 20 -2.68 -6.44 0.58
N ASP A 21 -2.19 -6.38 1.81
CA ASP A 21 -2.20 -7.53 2.72
C ASP A 21 -3.62 -7.97 3.08
N SER A 22 -4.52 -7.01 3.28
CA SER A 22 -5.92 -7.30 3.61
C SER A 22 -6.74 -7.76 2.40
N GLY A 23 -6.20 -7.67 1.20
CA GLY A 23 -6.90 -8.06 -0.02
C GLY A 23 -7.90 -7.02 -0.53
N GLN A 24 -7.98 -5.86 0.11
CA GLN A 24 -8.91 -4.81 -0.32
C GLN A 24 -8.49 -4.17 -1.64
N ALA A 25 -7.19 -4.02 -1.86
CA ALA A 25 -6.66 -3.48 -3.11
C ALA A 25 -5.27 -4.06 -3.32
N SER A 26 -5.17 -5.12 -4.10
CA SER A 26 -3.92 -5.85 -4.27
C SER A 26 -3.25 -5.65 -5.63
N ASN A 27 -3.70 -4.66 -6.40
CA ASN A 27 -3.06 -4.29 -7.67
C ASN A 27 -3.14 -2.78 -7.86
N VAL A 28 -2.40 -2.26 -8.83
CA VAL A 28 -2.32 -0.81 -9.06
C VAL A 28 -3.67 -0.21 -9.42
N PRO A 29 -4.47 -0.79 -10.35
CA PRO A 29 -5.78 -0.22 -10.65
C PRO A 29 -6.70 -0.14 -9.43
N ALA A 30 -6.72 -1.17 -8.59
CA ALA A 30 -7.56 -1.18 -7.39
C ALA A 30 -7.11 -0.12 -6.39
N LEU A 31 -5.78 0.06 -6.21
CA LEU A 31 -5.25 1.10 -5.34
C LEU A 31 -5.65 2.49 -5.83
N THR A 32 -5.54 2.73 -7.12
CA THR A 32 -5.93 4.01 -7.73
C THR A 32 -7.41 4.27 -7.54
N GLU A 33 -8.25 3.27 -7.78
CA GLU A 33 -9.69 3.41 -7.63
C GLU A 33 -10.08 3.68 -6.17
N MET A 34 -9.48 2.97 -5.24
CA MET A 34 -9.84 3.06 -3.82
C MET A 34 -9.34 4.35 -3.15
N THR A 35 -8.17 4.82 -3.53
CA THR A 35 -7.52 5.95 -2.84
C THR A 35 -7.55 7.24 -3.65
N GLY A 36 -7.71 7.15 -4.95
CA GLY A 36 -7.57 8.30 -5.84
C GLY A 36 -6.13 8.64 -6.20
N MET A 37 -5.14 7.90 -5.68
CA MET A 37 -3.74 8.20 -6.02
C MET A 37 -3.46 7.91 -7.49
N PRO A 38 -2.59 8.70 -8.14
CA PRO A 38 -2.18 8.42 -9.50
C PRO A 38 -1.51 7.05 -9.61
N ARG A 39 -1.63 6.43 -10.77
CA ARG A 39 -1.03 5.11 -11.04
C ARG A 39 0.47 5.09 -10.72
N ARG A 40 1.19 6.12 -11.13
CA ARG A 40 2.62 6.20 -10.88
C ARG A 40 2.93 6.27 -9.38
N THR A 41 2.12 7.01 -8.63
CA THR A 41 2.28 7.09 -7.17
C THR A 41 2.11 5.71 -6.54
N ALA A 42 1.11 4.94 -6.98
CA ALA A 42 0.90 3.59 -6.49
C ALA A 42 2.11 2.70 -6.80
N GLN A 43 2.60 2.74 -8.03
CA GLN A 43 3.77 1.95 -8.43
C GLN A 43 5.02 2.32 -7.63
N ASP A 44 5.28 3.62 -7.48
CA ASP A 44 6.45 4.09 -6.73
C ASP A 44 6.35 3.74 -5.24
N THR A 45 5.14 3.81 -4.69
CA THR A 45 4.91 3.45 -3.28
C THR A 45 5.15 1.97 -3.04
N ILE A 46 4.67 1.12 -3.94
CA ILE A 46 4.91 -0.33 -3.83
C ILE A 46 6.41 -0.63 -3.91
N ALA A 47 7.10 0.01 -4.85
CA ALA A 47 8.55 -0.17 -4.97
C ALA A 47 9.30 0.27 -3.72
N ALA A 48 8.81 1.32 -3.05
CA ALA A 48 9.44 1.86 -1.85
C ALA A 48 9.19 1.03 -0.59
N LEU A 49 8.29 0.04 -0.61
CA LEU A 49 8.05 -0.82 0.55
C LEU A 49 9.32 -1.55 0.98
N ALA A 50 10.20 -1.87 0.02
CA ALA A 50 11.47 -2.52 0.32
C ALA A 50 12.36 -1.68 1.23
N ASP A 51 12.27 -0.35 1.14
CA ASP A 51 13.04 0.55 2.00
C ASP A 51 12.60 0.48 3.46
N LEU A 52 11.42 -0.05 3.73
CA LEU A 52 10.89 -0.28 5.07
C LEU A 52 11.07 -1.73 5.52
N ASP A 53 11.80 -2.53 4.75
CA ASP A 53 11.95 -3.97 4.96
C ASP A 53 10.63 -4.73 4.92
N ILE A 54 9.65 -4.17 4.24
CA ILE A 54 8.39 -4.87 3.95
C ILE A 54 8.61 -5.65 2.67
N VAL A 55 8.48 -6.96 2.75
CA VAL A 55 8.67 -7.84 1.60
C VAL A 55 7.35 -7.97 0.85
N CYS A 56 7.33 -7.45 -0.36
CA CYS A 56 6.15 -7.45 -1.22
C CYS A 56 6.51 -8.11 -2.55
N GLU A 57 5.73 -9.07 -2.98
CA GLU A 57 5.94 -9.76 -4.24
C GLU A 57 4.71 -9.67 -5.12
N PHE A 58 4.93 -9.68 -6.42
CA PHE A 58 3.85 -9.76 -7.39
C PHE A 58 3.68 -11.20 -7.82
N GLU A 59 2.46 -11.73 -7.69
CA GLU A 59 2.09 -13.06 -8.15
C GLU A 59 1.23 -12.95 -9.38
N GLN A 60 1.70 -13.52 -10.48
CA GLN A 60 0.91 -13.61 -11.68
C GLN A 60 -0.07 -14.77 -11.57
N GLU A 61 -1.33 -14.54 -11.93
CA GLU A 61 -2.32 -15.61 -11.92
C GLU A 61 -2.01 -16.64 -12.99
N GLU A 62 -2.08 -17.91 -12.60
CA GLU A 62 -1.87 -19.02 -13.51
C GLU A 62 -2.99 -19.05 -14.54
N GLY A 63 -2.62 -19.03 -15.84
CA GLY A 63 -3.58 -18.96 -16.91
C GLY A 63 -4.22 -17.60 -17.11
N GLY A 64 -3.79 -16.58 -16.33
CA GLY A 64 -4.29 -15.23 -16.48
C GLY A 64 -3.87 -14.59 -17.79
N ARG A 65 -4.82 -13.93 -18.45
CA ARG A 65 -4.54 -13.13 -19.65
C ARG A 65 -4.15 -11.73 -19.25
N ASN A 66 -3.36 -11.06 -20.09
CA ASN A 66 -2.95 -9.66 -19.88
C ASN A 66 -2.14 -9.45 -18.62
N HIS A 67 -1.34 -10.43 -18.22
CA HIS A 67 -0.48 -10.34 -17.03
C HIS A 67 -1.26 -10.05 -15.75
N ALA A 68 -2.48 -10.54 -15.65
CA ALA A 68 -3.29 -10.41 -14.45
C ALA A 68 -2.57 -11.03 -13.26
N GLY A 69 -2.61 -10.36 -12.11
CA GLY A 69 -1.97 -10.84 -10.91
C GLY A 69 -2.26 -9.92 -9.75
N ARG A 70 -1.60 -10.20 -8.65
CA ARG A 70 -1.78 -9.43 -7.42
C ARG A 70 -0.47 -9.33 -6.65
N TYR A 71 -0.34 -8.27 -5.88
CA TYR A 71 0.75 -8.15 -4.92
C TYR A 71 0.40 -8.89 -3.63
N ARG A 72 1.42 -9.36 -2.94
CA ARG A 72 1.28 -10.00 -1.63
C ARG A 72 2.36 -9.47 -0.71
N ILE A 73 2.00 -9.29 0.56
CA ILE A 73 2.97 -8.97 1.60
C ILE A 73 3.41 -10.27 2.24
N LEU A 74 4.71 -10.56 2.17
CA LEU A 74 5.29 -11.77 2.74
C LEU A 74 5.85 -11.52 4.14
N SER A 75 6.29 -10.29 4.42
CA SER A 75 6.84 -9.93 5.72
C SER A 75 6.65 -8.44 5.94
N TRP A 76 6.29 -8.07 7.16
CA TRP A 76 6.16 -6.68 7.56
C TRP A 76 7.44 -6.12 8.18
N GLY A 77 8.49 -6.95 8.30
CA GLY A 77 9.73 -6.50 8.95
C GLY A 77 9.49 -6.07 10.39
N ALA A 78 9.91 -4.86 10.72
CA ALA A 78 9.73 -4.30 12.07
C ALA A 78 8.36 -3.65 12.29
N ILE A 79 7.53 -3.57 11.25
CA ILE A 79 6.24 -2.86 11.31
C ILE A 79 5.14 -3.82 11.74
N ASP A 80 4.32 -3.39 12.70
CA ASP A 80 3.18 -4.17 13.18
C ASP A 80 1.93 -3.74 12.41
N PRO A 81 1.36 -4.60 11.55
CA PRO A 81 0.16 -4.25 10.80
C PRO A 81 -1.07 -3.98 11.68
N ARG A 82 -1.08 -4.48 12.92
CA ARG A 82 -2.17 -4.18 13.85
C ARG A 82 -2.17 -2.70 14.24
N TRP A 83 -0.99 -2.09 14.34
CA TRP A 83 -0.91 -0.66 14.61
C TRP A 83 -1.60 0.13 13.50
N ILE A 84 -1.38 -0.28 12.24
CA ILE A 84 -1.98 0.37 11.08
C ILE A 84 -3.50 0.26 11.16
N GLU A 85 -4.00 -0.93 11.41
CA GLU A 85 -5.44 -1.18 11.51
C GLU A 85 -6.09 -0.33 12.59
N GLN A 86 -5.44 -0.20 13.74
CA GLN A 86 -5.93 0.58 14.87
C GLN A 86 -5.90 2.09 14.59
N HIS A 87 -5.09 2.55 13.65
CA HIS A 87 -4.88 3.97 13.35
C HIS A 87 -5.38 4.38 11.96
N LEU A 88 -6.21 3.55 11.33
CA LEU A 88 -6.72 3.85 9.98
C LEU A 88 -7.39 5.23 9.86
N PRO A 89 -8.26 5.66 10.79
CA PRO A 89 -8.87 6.99 10.66
C PRO A 89 -7.81 8.10 10.63
N GLN A 90 -6.79 8.02 11.47
CA GLN A 90 -5.70 8.99 11.52
C GLN A 90 -4.89 8.97 10.22
N ILE A 91 -4.57 7.77 9.72
CA ILE A 91 -3.79 7.62 8.50
C ILE A 91 -4.54 8.19 7.30
N LYS A 92 -5.82 7.86 7.18
CA LYS A 92 -6.66 8.38 6.10
C LYS A 92 -6.79 9.90 6.15
N ALA A 93 -6.93 10.46 7.35
CA ALA A 93 -7.02 11.91 7.53
C ALA A 93 -5.75 12.61 7.08
N VAL A 94 -4.59 12.09 7.47
CA VAL A 94 -3.29 12.64 7.08
C VAL A 94 -3.09 12.60 5.57
N LEU A 95 -3.54 11.51 4.93
CA LEU A 95 -3.37 11.31 3.49
C LEU A 95 -4.50 11.92 2.66
N ASP A 96 -5.57 12.36 3.31
CA ASP A 96 -6.77 12.87 2.64
C ASP A 96 -7.39 11.80 1.71
N TYR A 97 -7.44 10.57 2.18
CA TYR A 97 -8.04 9.44 1.45
C TYR A 97 -9.42 9.10 2.03
N PRO A 98 -10.29 8.52 1.18
CA PRO A 98 -11.62 8.08 1.62
C PRO A 98 -11.58 7.02 2.72
#